data_d6f0dac33712ced2a9b954cb2bb5379e
#
_entry.id   d6f0dac33712ced2a9b954cb2bb5379e
#
_cell.length_a   1.000
_cell.length_b   1.000
_cell.length_c   1.000
_cell.angle_alpha   90.00
_cell.angle_beta   90.00
_cell.angle_gamma   90.00
#
_symmetry.space_group_name_H-M   'P 1'
#
loop_
_entity.id
_entity.type
_entity.pdbx_description
1 polymer ?
#
loop_
_entity_poly.entity_id
_entity_poly.type
_entity_poly.pdbx_seq_one_letter_code
_entity_poly.pdbx_strand_id
1 'polypeptide(L)'
;ALGAALCSSGAAQNLLAMTSSHFCAAERQFRTPLSYGAVRTPTAQWTATAAGCCLLRPAGQGVGVAAATLGRVQDYNIKDINNMGAAMAPAAAATLLHYLADTHAELRDFDCIYTGDLGLVGSQMLRELLAAEGLLLKNHADCGCLLYDAREQRVKSGGSGAGCCAAVLCGHILPKLLR
;
A
#
# COMPACT_ATOMS: atom_id res chain seq x y z
N ALA A 1 -0.31 -8.55 -8.06
CA ALA A 1 -0.55 -9.98 -7.83
C ALA A 1 -1.39 -10.61 -8.95
N LEU A 2 -2.65 -10.20 -9.17
CA LEU A 2 -3.51 -10.80 -10.20
C LEU A 2 -2.88 -10.77 -11.61
N GLY A 3 -2.32 -9.63 -12.02
CA GLY A 3 -1.65 -9.50 -13.31
C GLY A 3 -0.45 -10.44 -13.46
N ALA A 4 0.34 -10.59 -12.41
CA ALA A 4 1.47 -11.54 -12.41
C ALA A 4 0.97 -12.99 -12.55
N ALA A 5 -0.09 -13.36 -11.82
CA ALA A 5 -0.70 -14.68 -11.93
C ALA A 5 -1.25 -14.97 -13.34
N LEU A 6 -1.92 -14.00 -13.97
CA LEU A 6 -2.43 -14.14 -15.35
C LEU A 6 -1.30 -14.28 -16.39
N CYS A 7 -0.19 -13.57 -16.21
CA CYS A 7 0.97 -13.70 -17.08
C CYS A 7 1.67 -15.07 -16.87
N SER A 8 1.87 -15.48 -15.63
CA SER A 8 2.57 -16.74 -15.33
C SER A 8 1.76 -17.99 -15.73
N SER A 9 0.43 -17.92 -15.69
CA SER A 9 -0.44 -19.00 -16.17
C SER A 9 -0.60 -19.07 -17.70
N GLY A 10 0.02 -18.11 -18.43
CA GLY A 10 -0.14 -18.03 -19.88
C GLY A 10 -1.47 -17.42 -20.35
N ALA A 11 -2.35 -17.01 -19.43
CA ALA A 11 -3.63 -16.39 -19.75
C ALA A 11 -3.48 -14.99 -20.39
N ALA A 12 -2.34 -14.34 -20.20
CA ALA A 12 -2.01 -13.06 -20.82
C ALA A 12 -0.54 -13.00 -21.23
N GLN A 13 -0.25 -12.52 -22.44
CA GLN A 13 1.11 -12.27 -22.93
C GLN A 13 1.58 -10.85 -22.62
N ASN A 14 0.69 -9.89 -22.59
CA ASN A 14 0.92 -8.51 -22.20
C ASN A 14 -0.25 -8.05 -21.34
N LEU A 15 0.01 -7.47 -20.20
CA LEU A 15 -1.00 -6.97 -19.29
C LEU A 15 -0.60 -5.62 -18.76
N LEU A 16 -1.50 -4.66 -18.78
CA LEU A 16 -1.33 -3.37 -18.14
C LEU A 16 -1.98 -3.40 -16.75
N ALA A 17 -1.15 -3.33 -15.72
CA ALA A 17 -1.62 -3.09 -14.35
C ALA A 17 -1.61 -1.58 -14.09
N MET A 18 -2.79 -1.00 -13.96
CA MET A 18 -2.96 0.44 -13.81
C MET A 18 -3.92 0.78 -12.69
N THR A 19 -3.66 1.87 -12.02
CA THR A 19 -4.57 2.43 -11.01
C THR A 19 -4.39 3.94 -10.90
N SER A 20 -5.44 4.61 -10.46
CA SER A 20 -5.45 6.04 -10.25
C SER A 20 -6.35 6.42 -9.09
N SER A 21 -6.12 7.58 -8.53
CA SER A 21 -7.02 8.22 -7.57
C SER A 21 -6.99 9.72 -7.78
N HIS A 22 -8.08 10.38 -7.39
CA HIS A 22 -8.21 11.81 -7.50
C HIS A 22 -8.93 12.36 -6.27
N PHE A 23 -8.32 13.35 -5.63
CA PHE A 23 -8.97 14.08 -4.55
C PHE A 23 -9.97 15.08 -5.14
N CYS A 24 -11.24 14.89 -4.86
CA CYS A 24 -12.33 15.74 -5.34
C CYS A 24 -13.34 16.05 -4.23
N ALA A 25 -14.36 16.84 -4.53
CA ALA A 25 -15.40 17.22 -3.57
C ALA A 25 -16.15 16.00 -3.01
N ALA A 26 -16.46 15.01 -3.84
CA ALA A 26 -17.10 13.77 -3.39
C ALA A 26 -16.22 12.99 -2.41
N GLU A 27 -14.92 12.84 -2.71
CA GLU A 27 -13.95 12.23 -1.82
C GLU A 27 -13.88 12.95 -0.46
N ARG A 28 -13.93 14.27 -0.49
CA ARG A 28 -13.96 15.09 0.72
C ARG A 28 -15.21 14.83 1.57
N GLN A 29 -16.36 14.60 0.95
CA GLN A 29 -17.61 14.27 1.65
C GLN A 29 -17.53 12.91 2.34
N PHE A 30 -16.89 11.92 1.72
CA PHE A 30 -16.77 10.58 2.28
C PHE A 30 -15.74 10.50 3.40
N ARG A 31 -14.60 11.19 3.26
CA ARG A 31 -13.49 11.10 4.21
C ARG A 31 -13.53 12.13 5.33
N THR A 32 -14.17 13.25 5.09
CA THR A 32 -14.42 14.26 6.12
C THR A 32 -15.91 14.50 6.15
N PRO A 33 -16.62 14.07 7.21
CA PRO A 33 -18.08 14.18 7.32
C PRO A 33 -18.60 15.59 7.12
N LEU A 34 -17.73 16.55 7.21
CA LEU A 34 -18.04 17.95 6.98
C LEU A 34 -17.20 18.47 5.82
N SER A 35 -17.86 18.71 4.73
CA SER A 35 -17.31 19.46 3.60
C SER A 35 -16.88 20.92 3.94
N TYR A 36 -16.87 21.30 5.19
CA TYR A 36 -16.77 22.68 5.69
C TYR A 36 -15.47 23.00 6.40
N GLY A 37 -14.38 22.33 6.09
CA GLY A 37 -13.09 22.70 6.66
C GLY A 37 -12.89 22.28 8.11
N ALA A 38 -13.57 21.24 8.56
CA ALA A 38 -13.33 20.65 9.87
C ALA A 38 -11.85 20.30 10.06
N VAL A 39 -11.37 20.44 11.28
CA VAL A 39 -10.00 20.07 11.64
C VAL A 39 -9.84 18.57 11.42
N ARG A 40 -8.86 18.17 10.61
CA ARG A 40 -8.55 16.76 10.36
C ARG A 40 -8.00 16.13 11.61
N THR A 41 -8.43 14.90 11.87
CA THR A 41 -7.87 14.09 12.94
C THR A 41 -6.41 13.75 12.66
N PRO A 42 -5.59 13.46 13.67
CA PRO A 42 -4.20 13.01 13.47
C PRO A 42 -4.08 11.73 12.63
N THR A 43 -5.11 10.90 12.63
CA THR A 43 -5.19 9.63 11.89
C THR A 43 -5.60 9.82 10.42
N ALA A 44 -6.13 10.99 10.05
CA ALA A 44 -6.61 11.27 8.70
C ALA A 44 -5.48 11.20 7.66
N GLN A 45 -5.80 10.66 6.50
CA GLN A 45 -4.92 10.58 5.34
C GLN A 45 -5.43 11.48 4.22
N TRP A 46 -4.54 11.86 3.31
CA TRP A 46 -4.87 12.65 2.14
C TRP A 46 -4.90 11.80 0.89
N THR A 47 -6.02 11.76 0.18
CA THR A 47 -6.11 11.05 -1.09
C THR A 47 -5.18 11.69 -2.11
N ALA A 48 -4.26 10.90 -2.66
CA ALA A 48 -3.36 11.35 -3.71
C ALA A 48 -4.12 11.52 -5.03
N THR A 49 -3.89 12.66 -5.70
CA THR A 49 -4.26 12.81 -7.12
C THR A 49 -3.09 12.31 -7.93
N ALA A 50 -3.15 11.04 -8.31
CA ALA A 50 -2.04 10.35 -8.95
C ALA A 50 -2.51 9.13 -9.75
N ALA A 51 -1.66 8.67 -10.65
CA ALA A 51 -1.85 7.43 -11.40
C ALA A 51 -0.52 6.74 -11.62
N GLY A 52 -0.56 5.45 -11.88
CA GLY A 52 0.59 4.67 -12.30
C GLY A 52 0.16 3.48 -13.15
N CYS A 53 1.07 3.04 -14.00
CA CYS A 53 0.84 1.93 -14.90
C CYS A 53 2.12 1.11 -15.08
N CYS A 54 2.00 -0.22 -14.98
CA CYS A 54 3.10 -1.15 -15.24
C CYS A 54 2.70 -2.14 -16.33
N LEU A 55 3.58 -2.34 -17.30
CA LEU A 55 3.45 -3.41 -18.28
C LEU A 55 4.03 -4.69 -17.69
N LEU A 56 3.22 -5.73 -17.58
CA LEU A 56 3.62 -7.07 -17.15
C LEU A 56 3.70 -8.00 -18.35
N ARG A 57 4.74 -8.85 -18.37
CA ARG A 57 4.98 -9.87 -19.40
C ARG A 57 5.49 -11.16 -18.76
N PRO A 58 5.26 -12.34 -19.37
CA PRO A 58 5.79 -13.61 -18.87
C PRO A 58 7.33 -13.65 -18.84
N ALA A 59 7.98 -12.95 -19.76
CA ALA A 59 9.44 -12.83 -19.85
C ALA A 59 9.82 -11.48 -20.43
N GLY A 60 11.06 -11.03 -20.18
CA GLY A 60 11.58 -9.78 -20.70
C GLY A 60 12.73 -9.23 -19.86
N GLN A 61 13.18 -8.05 -20.24
CA GLN A 61 14.12 -7.26 -19.43
C GLN A 61 13.36 -6.37 -18.46
N GLY A 62 13.91 -6.14 -17.28
CA GLY A 62 13.34 -5.26 -16.27
C GLY A 62 13.29 -5.90 -14.88
N VAL A 63 12.47 -5.36 -14.03
CA VAL A 63 12.28 -5.88 -12.67
C VAL A 63 11.39 -7.13 -12.71
N GLY A 64 11.90 -8.24 -12.20
CA GLY A 64 11.16 -9.50 -12.13
C GLY A 64 10.20 -9.57 -10.96
N VAL A 65 9.04 -10.21 -11.16
CA VAL A 65 8.12 -10.60 -10.08
C VAL A 65 8.41 -12.05 -9.73
N ALA A 66 9.08 -12.30 -8.62
CA ALA A 66 9.48 -13.64 -8.21
C ALA A 66 8.31 -14.48 -7.66
N ALA A 67 7.42 -13.84 -6.92
CA ALA A 67 6.25 -14.47 -6.33
C ALA A 67 5.09 -13.48 -6.18
N ALA A 68 3.87 -13.99 -6.10
CA ALA A 68 2.69 -13.18 -5.86
C ALA A 68 1.66 -13.95 -5.04
N THR A 69 1.09 -13.29 -4.04
CA THR A 69 0.01 -13.81 -3.20
C THR A 69 -1.25 -13.01 -3.40
N LEU A 70 -2.38 -13.69 -3.54
CA LEU A 70 -3.70 -13.08 -3.56
C LEU A 70 -4.22 -13.02 -2.12
N GLY A 71 -4.38 -11.81 -1.62
CA GLY A 71 -4.96 -11.56 -0.31
C GLY A 71 -6.44 -11.92 -0.24
N ARG A 72 -6.99 -11.93 0.96
CA ARG A 72 -8.42 -12.12 1.22
C ARG A 72 -9.04 -10.81 1.69
N VAL A 73 -10.33 -10.67 1.43
CA VAL A 73 -11.12 -9.60 2.06
C VAL A 73 -11.14 -9.85 3.58
N GLN A 74 -10.78 -8.82 4.34
CA GLN A 74 -10.73 -8.86 5.80
C GLN A 74 -11.63 -7.75 6.34
N ASP A 75 -12.50 -8.10 7.27
CA ASP A 75 -13.33 -7.14 8.00
C ASP A 75 -13.09 -7.30 9.50
N TYR A 76 -12.48 -6.29 10.09
CA TYR A 76 -12.22 -6.22 11.54
C TYR A 76 -13.22 -5.31 12.26
N ASN A 77 -14.34 -5.00 11.61
CA ASN A 77 -15.41 -4.16 12.17
C ASN A 77 -14.95 -2.76 12.64
N ILE A 78 -13.94 -2.21 11.98
CA ILE A 78 -13.46 -0.84 12.23
C ILE A 78 -14.38 0.14 11.51
N LYS A 79 -15.08 0.98 12.28
CA LYS A 79 -16.09 1.92 11.77
C LYS A 79 -15.63 3.37 11.76
N ASP A 80 -14.44 3.67 12.27
CA ASP A 80 -13.89 5.02 12.27
C ASP A 80 -13.37 5.37 10.87
N ILE A 81 -14.17 6.14 10.14
CA ILE A 81 -13.84 6.63 8.79
C ILE A 81 -12.61 7.54 8.76
N ASN A 82 -12.22 8.11 9.89
CA ASN A 82 -11.04 8.98 10.00
C ASN A 82 -9.76 8.19 10.29
N ASN A 83 -9.85 6.87 10.48
CA ASN A 83 -8.71 6.03 10.79
C ASN A 83 -8.66 4.80 9.85
N MET A 84 -8.41 5.03 8.59
CA MET A 84 -8.28 3.96 7.60
C MET A 84 -7.07 3.06 7.88
N GLY A 85 -6.00 3.60 8.46
CA GLY A 85 -4.85 2.81 8.88
C GLY A 85 -5.23 1.69 9.85
N ALA A 86 -6.14 1.95 10.79
CA ALA A 86 -6.65 0.93 11.71
C ALA A 86 -7.42 -0.19 11.00
N ALA A 87 -8.18 0.15 9.96
CA ALA A 87 -8.91 -0.86 9.16
C ALA A 87 -7.98 -1.69 8.27
N MET A 88 -6.92 -1.09 7.72
CA MET A 88 -6.04 -1.72 6.74
C MET A 88 -4.88 -2.50 7.36
N ALA A 89 -4.33 -2.05 8.49
CA ALA A 89 -3.16 -2.66 9.10
C ALA A 89 -3.33 -4.15 9.46
N PRO A 90 -4.47 -4.59 10.05
CA PRO A 90 -4.69 -6.01 10.32
C PRO A 90 -4.74 -6.87 9.03
N ALA A 91 -5.35 -6.34 7.97
CA ALA A 91 -5.39 -7.03 6.68
C ALA A 91 -4.00 -7.16 6.05
N ALA A 92 -3.17 -6.11 6.16
CA ALA A 92 -1.78 -6.13 5.72
C ALA A 92 -0.94 -7.14 6.54
N ALA A 93 -1.11 -7.16 7.87
CA ALA A 93 -0.45 -8.13 8.75
C ALA A 93 -0.82 -9.56 8.36
N ALA A 94 -2.12 -9.86 8.24
CA ALA A 94 -2.59 -11.19 7.85
C ALA A 94 -2.05 -11.64 6.48
N THR A 95 -2.01 -10.73 5.50
CA THR A 95 -1.48 -11.03 4.16
C THR A 95 0.01 -11.33 4.22
N LEU A 96 0.78 -10.54 4.97
CA LEU A 96 2.22 -10.76 5.13
C LEU A 96 2.52 -12.07 5.86
N LEU A 97 1.81 -12.37 6.94
CA LEU A 97 1.95 -13.62 7.69
C LEU A 97 1.67 -14.84 6.81
N HIS A 98 0.59 -14.81 6.02
CA HIS A 98 0.28 -15.88 5.08
C HIS A 98 1.36 -16.01 4.00
N TYR A 99 1.83 -14.90 3.43
CA TYR A 99 2.90 -14.93 2.44
C TYR A 99 4.19 -15.57 2.99
N LEU A 100 4.62 -15.17 4.19
CA LEU A 100 5.80 -15.73 4.83
C LEU A 100 5.65 -17.24 5.11
N ALA A 101 4.47 -17.66 5.58
CA ALA A 101 4.17 -19.07 5.84
C ALA A 101 4.14 -19.89 4.54
N ASP A 102 3.48 -19.39 3.49
CA ASP A 102 3.33 -20.11 2.22
C ASP A 102 4.64 -20.23 1.44
N THR A 103 5.52 -19.22 1.54
CA THR A 103 6.80 -19.19 0.83
C THR A 103 7.97 -19.69 1.66
N HIS A 104 7.78 -19.93 2.95
CA HIS A 104 8.83 -20.22 3.93
C HIS A 104 9.92 -19.11 3.98
N ALA A 105 9.55 -17.88 3.62
CA ALA A 105 10.44 -16.72 3.66
C ALA A 105 10.42 -16.08 5.05
N GLU A 106 11.48 -15.35 5.36
CA GLU A 106 11.59 -14.55 6.58
C GLU A 106 11.66 -13.06 6.26
N LEU A 107 11.32 -12.19 7.23
CA LEU A 107 11.38 -10.74 7.03
C LEU A 107 12.77 -10.22 6.63
N ARG A 108 13.83 -10.92 7.06
CA ARG A 108 15.23 -10.59 6.74
C ARG A 108 15.64 -10.90 5.29
N ASP A 109 14.83 -11.69 4.57
CA ASP A 109 15.11 -12.04 3.17
C ASP A 109 14.76 -10.90 2.21
N PHE A 110 14.15 -9.83 2.73
CA PHE A 110 13.74 -8.67 1.96
C PHE A 110 14.54 -7.44 2.36
N ASP A 111 15.09 -6.70 1.40
CA ASP A 111 15.74 -5.42 1.65
C ASP A 111 14.75 -4.37 2.15
N CYS A 112 13.54 -4.35 1.61
CA CYS A 112 12.46 -3.47 2.05
C CYS A 112 11.08 -4.08 1.76
N ILE A 113 10.18 -3.95 2.71
CA ILE A 113 8.77 -4.32 2.59
C ILE A 113 7.96 -3.03 2.47
N TYR A 114 7.30 -2.84 1.33
CA TYR A 114 6.48 -1.66 1.08
C TYR A 114 5.00 -1.95 1.27
N THR A 115 4.32 -1.06 1.99
CA THR A 115 2.86 -1.01 2.03
C THR A 115 2.29 0.14 1.19
N GLY A 116 1.05 0.02 0.76
CA GLY A 116 0.46 0.94 -0.20
C GLY A 116 0.14 2.31 0.36
N ASP A 117 -0.65 2.35 1.40
CA ASP A 117 -1.19 3.59 1.96
C ASP A 117 -1.71 3.42 3.39
N LEU A 118 -1.00 2.67 4.22
CA LEU A 118 -1.30 2.55 5.65
C LEU A 118 -1.16 3.88 6.39
N GLY A 119 -0.28 4.73 5.91
CA GLY A 119 0.10 5.97 6.55
C GLY A 119 0.90 5.74 7.84
N LEU A 120 1.18 6.81 8.58
CA LEU A 120 1.99 6.74 9.80
C LEU A 120 1.34 5.84 10.86
N VAL A 121 0.04 6.04 11.11
CA VAL A 121 -0.70 5.30 12.14
C VAL A 121 -0.82 3.83 11.76
N GLY A 122 -1.26 3.52 10.55
CA GLY A 122 -1.40 2.13 10.10
C GLY A 122 -0.06 1.39 10.03
N SER A 123 1.03 2.09 9.66
CA SER A 123 2.39 1.53 9.67
C SER A 123 2.87 1.18 11.09
N GLN A 124 2.54 2.00 12.07
CA GLN A 124 2.82 1.69 13.47
C GLN A 124 2.03 0.47 13.93
N MET A 125 0.73 0.44 13.67
CA MET A 125 -0.13 -0.69 14.01
C MET A 125 0.33 -1.99 13.35
N LEU A 126 0.76 -1.94 12.08
CA LEU A 126 1.32 -3.11 11.40
C LEU A 126 2.54 -3.67 12.15
N ARG A 127 3.46 -2.80 12.57
CA ARG A 127 4.65 -3.23 13.34
C ARG A 127 4.27 -3.85 14.67
N GLU A 128 3.29 -3.28 15.38
CA GLU A 128 2.80 -3.79 16.67
C GLU A 128 2.10 -5.14 16.51
N LEU A 129 1.28 -5.31 15.47
CA LEU A 129 0.61 -6.57 15.18
C LEU A 129 1.61 -7.69 14.85
N LEU A 130 2.62 -7.40 14.03
CA LEU A 130 3.66 -8.39 13.71
C LEU A 130 4.55 -8.68 14.92
N ALA A 131 4.84 -7.67 15.76
CA ALA A 131 5.60 -7.89 16.99
C ALA A 131 4.86 -8.80 17.97
N ALA A 132 3.54 -8.75 18.04
CA ALA A 132 2.72 -9.67 18.83
C ALA A 132 2.85 -11.13 18.35
N GLU A 133 3.13 -11.34 17.06
CA GLU A 133 3.43 -12.64 16.46
C GLU A 133 4.94 -13.01 16.53
N GLY A 134 5.74 -12.24 17.27
CA GLY A 134 7.18 -12.46 17.41
C GLY A 134 8.03 -11.98 16.23
N LEU A 135 7.46 -11.22 15.30
CA LEU A 135 8.13 -10.75 14.08
C LEU A 135 8.47 -9.25 14.19
N LEU A 136 9.76 -8.91 14.10
CA LEU A 136 10.22 -7.52 14.15
C LEU A 136 10.38 -6.96 12.74
N LEU A 137 9.43 -6.15 12.31
CA LEU A 137 9.42 -5.49 11.00
C LEU A 137 10.30 -4.22 11.03
N LYS A 138 11.59 -4.37 10.70
CA LYS A 138 12.58 -3.27 10.71
C LYS A 138 12.73 -2.57 9.35
N ASN A 139 12.56 -3.29 8.28
CA ASN A 139 12.79 -2.90 6.88
C ASN A 139 11.49 -2.54 6.16
N HIS A 140 10.65 -1.71 6.78
CA HIS A 140 9.34 -1.32 6.27
C HIS A 140 9.29 0.15 5.89
N ALA A 141 8.68 0.43 4.74
CA ALA A 141 8.29 1.75 4.29
C ALA A 141 6.86 1.73 3.76
N ASP A 142 6.15 2.83 3.93
CA ASP A 142 4.78 2.99 3.46
C ASP A 142 4.70 4.05 2.36
N CYS A 143 4.04 3.74 1.25
CA CYS A 143 3.94 4.63 0.10
C CYS A 143 3.22 5.94 0.45
N GLY A 144 2.23 5.90 1.35
CA GLY A 144 1.55 7.09 1.85
C GLY A 144 2.47 8.00 2.65
N CYS A 145 3.45 7.43 3.35
CA CYS A 145 4.47 8.18 4.08
C CYS A 145 5.58 8.70 3.16
N LEU A 146 5.85 8.02 2.04
CA LEU A 146 6.88 8.41 1.07
C LEU A 146 6.42 9.47 0.08
N LEU A 147 5.12 9.51 -0.24
CA LEU A 147 4.57 10.41 -1.25
C LEU A 147 4.52 11.85 -0.79
N TYR A 148 4.27 12.08 0.49
CA TYR A 148 4.11 13.41 1.07
C TYR A 148 5.05 13.63 2.25
N ASP A 149 5.56 14.85 2.38
CA ASP A 149 6.12 15.32 3.65
C ASP A 149 4.98 15.63 4.62
N ALA A 150 4.82 14.76 5.63
CA ALA A 150 3.71 14.87 6.57
C ALA A 150 3.75 16.16 7.41
N ARG A 151 4.94 16.73 7.63
CA ARG A 151 5.13 17.96 8.43
C ARG A 151 4.88 19.20 7.60
N GLU A 152 5.58 19.34 6.48
CA GLU A 152 5.50 20.54 5.63
C GLU A 152 4.15 20.65 4.92
N GLN A 153 3.63 19.54 4.41
CA GLN A 153 2.38 19.48 3.66
C GLN A 153 1.14 19.26 4.54
N ARG A 154 1.32 19.09 5.84
CA ARG A 154 0.24 18.95 6.84
C ARG A 154 -0.77 17.82 6.52
N VAL A 155 -0.31 16.74 5.92
CA VAL A 155 -1.16 15.62 5.51
C VAL A 155 -1.48 14.62 6.64
N LYS A 156 -1.13 14.95 7.87
CA LYS A 156 -1.38 14.15 9.10
C LYS A 156 -0.75 12.77 9.02
N SER A 157 -1.56 11.72 8.77
CA SER A 157 -1.08 10.34 8.70
C SER A 157 -0.46 9.97 7.35
N GLY A 158 -0.39 10.90 6.39
CA GLY A 158 0.22 10.66 5.08
C GLY A 158 -0.77 10.57 3.93
N GLY A 159 -0.31 10.04 2.81
CA GLY A 159 -1.10 9.84 1.61
C GLY A 159 -1.98 8.58 1.65
N SER A 160 -2.98 8.56 0.78
CA SER A 160 -3.90 7.45 0.63
C SER A 160 -4.47 7.40 -0.79
N GLY A 161 -5.21 6.36 -1.09
CA GLY A 161 -5.88 6.16 -2.37
C GLY A 161 -5.10 5.27 -3.33
N ALA A 162 -5.81 4.71 -4.29
CA ALA A 162 -5.27 3.73 -5.22
C ALA A 162 -4.08 4.27 -6.05
N GLY A 163 -4.06 5.56 -6.37
CA GLY A 163 -2.94 6.21 -7.07
C GLY A 163 -1.69 6.42 -6.22
N CYS A 164 -1.81 6.44 -4.89
CA CYS A 164 -0.69 6.68 -3.99
C CYS A 164 0.41 5.62 -4.16
N CYS A 165 0.06 4.35 -3.98
CA CYS A 165 0.97 3.24 -4.16
C CYS A 165 1.56 3.20 -5.58
N ALA A 166 0.73 3.40 -6.60
CA ALA A 166 1.17 3.38 -7.99
C ALA A 166 2.18 4.48 -8.31
N ALA A 167 1.96 5.71 -7.81
CA ALA A 167 2.89 6.82 -8.00
C ALA A 167 4.26 6.52 -7.36
N VAL A 168 4.26 6.00 -6.13
CA VAL A 168 5.51 5.65 -5.44
C VAL A 168 6.20 4.45 -6.09
N LEU A 169 5.44 3.43 -6.49
CA LEU A 169 5.99 2.27 -7.20
C LEU A 169 6.68 2.70 -8.49
N CYS A 170 5.96 3.44 -9.37
CA CYS A 170 6.48 3.83 -10.67
C CYS A 170 7.53 4.94 -10.61
N GLY A 171 7.37 5.89 -9.69
CA GLY A 171 8.25 7.07 -9.60
C GLY A 171 9.46 6.93 -8.68
N HIS A 172 9.43 5.97 -7.75
CA HIS A 172 10.47 5.84 -6.73
C HIS A 172 11.05 4.42 -6.61
N ILE A 173 10.18 3.40 -6.45
CA ILE A 173 10.66 2.03 -6.18
C ILE A 173 11.28 1.41 -7.44
N LEU A 174 10.53 1.35 -8.55
CA LEU A 174 11.04 0.76 -9.79
C LEU A 174 12.30 1.43 -10.32
N PRO A 175 12.41 2.79 -10.33
CA PRO A 175 13.66 3.44 -10.72
C PRO A 175 14.88 3.10 -9.83
N LYS A 176 14.67 2.76 -8.57
CA LYS A 176 15.75 2.29 -7.69
C LYS A 176 16.19 0.86 -8.01
N LEU A 177 15.24 -0.02 -8.35
CA LEU A 177 15.50 -1.42 -8.68
C LEU A 177 16.16 -1.59 -10.07
N LEU A 178 16.06 -0.56 -10.94
CA LEU A 178 16.65 -0.56 -12.29
C LEU A 178 18.06 0.03 -12.34
N ARG A 179 18.59 0.53 -11.24
CA ARG A 179 19.96 1.08 -11.11
C ARG A 179 20.95 0.01 -10.66
#